data_b8dcf43e4b6aad039dc4374fd549b4dc
#
_entry.id   b8dcf43e4b6aad039dc4374fd549b4dc
#
_cell.length_a   1.000
_cell.length_b   1.000
_cell.length_c   1.000
_cell.angle_alpha   90.00
_cell.angle_beta   90.00
_cell.angle_gamma   90.00
#
_symmetry.space_group_name_H-M   'P 1'
#
loop_
_entity.id
_entity.type
_entity.pdbx_description
1 polymer ?
#
loop_
_entity_poly.entity_id
_entity_poly.type
_entity_poly.pdbx_seq_one_letter_code
_entity_poly.pdbx_strand_id
1 'polypeptide(L)'
;MSNELFDLSGRVAIVTGASRGLGQYFGRALAKAGADLVITSRHLDSLFPFQKEIEELGRRAVPVELDVRSAESIERMAALAQEAYGKIDILVNNAGMNIRKPALDITWDDWNAILDTNLRGSFFVAQAVARRMIARGYGRIINIGSVTSVAGYAGLAPYTASRGGIRQLTMSLADDWGKFGVTVNCLAPGWFRTEQNKVMYEDKEWVEYLSDRIPMKRPGKPDDMDSTVVFLAAESSRYITGQLLLVDGGISTGAVRALPRK
;
A
#
# COMPACT_ATOMS: atom_id res chain seq x y z
N MET A 1 -12.75 0.14 26.77
CA MET A 1 -12.37 1.52 26.37
C MET A 1 -12.21 1.47 24.87
N SER A 2 -13.07 2.17 24.12
CA SER A 2 -12.94 2.32 22.68
C SER A 2 -11.61 2.99 22.40
N ASN A 3 -10.84 2.46 21.45
CA ASN A 3 -9.53 3.01 21.11
C ASN A 3 -9.75 4.23 20.20
N GLU A 4 -10.30 5.32 20.74
CA GLU A 4 -10.69 6.54 20.02
C GLU A 4 -9.59 7.10 19.10
N LEU A 5 -8.32 6.85 19.46
CA LEU A 5 -7.16 7.30 18.66
C LEU A 5 -7.10 6.67 17.27
N PHE A 6 -7.61 5.47 17.12
CA PHE A 6 -7.51 4.67 15.90
C PHE A 6 -8.88 4.24 15.36
N ASP A 7 -9.95 4.88 15.83
CA ASP A 7 -11.30 4.64 15.35
C ASP A 7 -11.48 5.23 13.94
N LEU A 8 -11.90 4.39 13.02
CA LEU A 8 -12.23 4.75 11.64
C LEU A 8 -13.74 4.65 11.36
N SER A 9 -14.57 4.59 12.40
CA SER A 9 -16.03 4.53 12.26
C SER A 9 -16.54 5.72 11.45
N GLY A 10 -17.39 5.43 10.47
CA GLY A 10 -17.90 6.43 9.54
C GLY A 10 -16.89 6.93 8.50
N ARG A 11 -15.68 6.39 8.42
CA ARG A 11 -14.71 6.68 7.34
C ARG A 11 -14.91 5.74 6.16
N VAL A 12 -14.57 6.22 4.97
CA VAL A 12 -14.61 5.46 3.71
C VAL A 12 -13.20 5.35 3.15
N ALA A 13 -12.73 4.12 2.96
CA ALA A 13 -11.40 3.85 2.46
C ALA A 13 -11.44 3.16 1.09
N ILE A 14 -10.66 3.67 0.14
CA ILE A 14 -10.37 2.98 -1.11
C ILE A 14 -9.09 2.17 -0.93
N VAL A 15 -9.11 0.89 -1.31
CA VAL A 15 -7.92 0.03 -1.35
C VAL A 15 -7.72 -0.48 -2.78
N THR A 16 -6.62 -0.05 -3.43
CA THR A 16 -6.31 -0.52 -4.78
C THR A 16 -5.57 -1.85 -4.75
N GLY A 17 -5.89 -2.74 -5.71
CA GLY A 17 -5.29 -4.06 -5.78
C GLY A 17 -5.67 -4.97 -4.61
N ALA A 18 -6.96 -4.99 -4.24
CA ALA A 18 -7.51 -5.69 -3.08
C ALA A 18 -7.95 -7.15 -3.36
N SER A 19 -7.70 -7.68 -4.56
CA SER A 19 -8.09 -9.07 -4.88
C SER A 19 -7.23 -10.13 -4.19
N ARG A 20 -6.02 -9.77 -3.74
CA ARG A 20 -5.08 -10.69 -3.09
C ARG A 20 -3.96 -9.94 -2.36
N GLY A 21 -3.19 -10.69 -1.57
CA GLY A 21 -1.96 -10.19 -0.94
C GLY A 21 -2.20 -9.04 0.03
N LEU A 22 -1.28 -8.09 0.08
CA LEU A 22 -1.29 -7.01 1.07
C LEU A 22 -2.55 -6.14 1.01
N GLY A 23 -3.14 -5.96 -0.18
CA GLY A 23 -4.37 -5.18 -0.33
C GLY A 23 -5.54 -5.72 0.50
N GLN A 24 -5.69 -7.06 0.60
CA GLN A 24 -6.69 -7.67 1.47
C GLN A 24 -6.36 -7.43 2.95
N TYR A 25 -5.10 -7.54 3.35
CA TYR A 25 -4.70 -7.30 4.75
C TYR A 25 -4.94 -5.86 5.15
N PHE A 26 -4.57 -4.89 4.30
CA PHE A 26 -4.87 -3.47 4.56
C PHE A 26 -6.37 -3.20 4.66
N GLY A 27 -7.16 -3.73 3.71
CA GLY A 27 -8.62 -3.57 3.76
C GLY A 27 -9.23 -4.18 5.01
N ARG A 28 -8.79 -5.38 5.40
CA ARG A 28 -9.25 -6.05 6.63
C ARG A 28 -8.91 -5.26 7.89
N ALA A 29 -7.69 -4.71 7.98
CA ALA A 29 -7.27 -3.89 9.11
C ALA A 29 -8.12 -2.61 9.23
N LEU A 30 -8.35 -1.92 8.10
CA LEU A 30 -9.19 -0.72 8.07
C LEU A 30 -10.66 -1.02 8.43
N ALA A 31 -11.21 -2.15 7.93
CA ALA A 31 -12.57 -2.57 8.26
C ALA A 31 -12.71 -2.92 9.75
N LYS A 32 -11.77 -3.64 10.34
CA LYS A 32 -11.73 -3.94 11.78
C LYS A 32 -11.64 -2.66 12.62
N ALA A 33 -11.00 -1.62 12.11
CA ALA A 33 -10.94 -0.31 12.75
C ALA A 33 -12.20 0.54 12.53
N GLY A 34 -13.19 0.07 11.75
CA GLY A 34 -14.49 0.71 11.58
C GLY A 34 -14.76 1.37 10.23
N ALA A 35 -13.81 1.32 9.27
CA ALA A 35 -14.01 1.91 7.95
C ALA A 35 -14.90 1.05 7.05
N ASP A 36 -15.71 1.70 6.21
CA ASP A 36 -16.33 1.09 5.04
C ASP A 36 -15.36 1.16 3.85
N LEU A 37 -15.47 0.22 2.90
CA LEU A 37 -14.46 0.04 1.89
C LEU A 37 -15.00 0.20 0.46
N VAL A 38 -14.15 0.75 -0.42
CA VAL A 38 -14.16 0.51 -1.86
C VAL A 38 -12.95 -0.35 -2.17
N ILE A 39 -13.17 -1.56 -2.61
CA ILE A 39 -12.11 -2.52 -2.93
C ILE A 39 -11.97 -2.65 -4.44
N THR A 40 -10.73 -2.60 -4.96
CA THR A 40 -10.57 -2.55 -6.41
C THR A 40 -9.59 -3.59 -6.94
N SER A 41 -9.85 -4.05 -8.16
CA SER A 41 -9.04 -4.97 -8.93
C SER A 41 -9.34 -4.82 -10.42
N ARG A 42 -8.47 -5.32 -11.30
CA ARG A 42 -8.73 -5.41 -12.75
C ARG A 42 -9.83 -6.40 -13.12
N HIS A 43 -10.17 -7.32 -12.23
CA HIS A 43 -11.17 -8.35 -12.42
C HIS A 43 -12.17 -8.27 -11.28
N LEU A 44 -13.36 -7.78 -11.57
CA LEU A 44 -14.40 -7.51 -10.57
C LEU A 44 -14.73 -8.77 -9.75
N ASP A 45 -14.90 -9.91 -10.39
CA ASP A 45 -15.27 -11.17 -9.74
C ASP A 45 -14.27 -11.64 -8.69
N SER A 46 -13.00 -11.25 -8.85
CA SER A 46 -11.93 -11.57 -7.87
C SER A 46 -12.09 -10.86 -6.53
N LEU A 47 -12.99 -9.89 -6.44
CA LEU A 47 -13.25 -9.09 -5.23
C LEU A 47 -14.40 -9.63 -4.38
N PHE A 48 -15.33 -10.41 -4.95
CA PHE A 48 -16.52 -10.86 -4.23
C PHE A 48 -16.24 -11.69 -2.97
N PRO A 49 -15.22 -12.60 -2.96
CA PRO A 49 -14.89 -13.32 -1.73
C PRO A 49 -14.42 -12.37 -0.61
N PHE A 50 -13.64 -11.35 -0.96
CA PHE A 50 -13.15 -10.37 0.01
C PHE A 50 -14.25 -9.38 0.42
N GLN A 51 -15.15 -9.00 -0.49
CA GLN A 51 -16.35 -8.23 -0.14
C GLN A 51 -17.15 -8.93 0.96
N LYS A 52 -17.46 -10.22 0.76
CA LYS A 52 -18.20 -11.02 1.75
C LYS A 52 -17.50 -11.06 3.11
N GLU A 53 -16.18 -11.24 3.11
CA GLU A 53 -15.39 -11.21 4.35
C GLU A 53 -15.54 -9.87 5.10
N ILE A 54 -15.51 -8.74 4.39
CA ILE A 54 -15.68 -7.41 5.01
C ILE A 54 -17.11 -7.21 5.53
N GLU A 55 -18.11 -7.72 4.82
CA GLU A 55 -19.51 -7.70 5.26
C GLU A 55 -19.72 -8.55 6.52
N GLU A 56 -19.04 -9.68 6.65
CA GLU A 56 -19.03 -10.52 7.88
C GLU A 56 -18.37 -9.79 9.08
N LEU A 57 -17.49 -8.82 8.83
CA LEU A 57 -16.97 -7.92 9.87
C LEU A 57 -17.93 -6.79 10.25
N GLY A 58 -19.15 -6.77 9.66
CA GLY A 58 -20.15 -5.73 9.89
C GLY A 58 -19.85 -4.40 9.19
N ARG A 59 -19.01 -4.41 8.15
CA ARG A 59 -18.69 -3.21 7.37
C ARG A 59 -19.21 -3.38 5.94
N ARG A 60 -19.49 -2.25 5.29
CA ARG A 60 -19.91 -2.25 3.89
C ARG A 60 -18.67 -2.24 2.98
N ALA A 61 -18.68 -3.07 1.93
CA ALA A 61 -17.66 -3.06 0.88
C ALA A 61 -18.30 -2.96 -0.51
N VAL A 62 -17.79 -2.06 -1.33
CA VAL A 62 -18.20 -1.89 -2.73
C VAL A 62 -17.04 -2.31 -3.63
N PRO A 63 -17.18 -3.41 -4.39
CA PRO A 63 -16.19 -3.83 -5.36
C PRO A 63 -16.28 -2.97 -6.62
N VAL A 64 -15.13 -2.50 -7.11
CA VAL A 64 -15.02 -1.68 -8.32
C VAL A 64 -13.89 -2.17 -9.20
N GLU A 65 -14.15 -2.34 -10.49
CA GLU A 65 -13.11 -2.65 -11.46
C GLU A 65 -12.18 -1.44 -11.67
N LEU A 66 -10.86 -1.69 -11.60
CA LEU A 66 -9.84 -0.66 -11.77
C LEU A 66 -8.60 -1.21 -12.48
N ASP A 67 -8.29 -0.68 -13.66
CA ASP A 67 -6.92 -0.71 -14.20
C ASP A 67 -6.26 0.66 -13.94
N VAL A 68 -5.27 0.67 -13.06
CA VAL A 68 -4.53 1.90 -12.70
C VAL A 68 -3.73 2.51 -13.85
N ARG A 69 -3.62 1.82 -15.00
CA ARG A 69 -2.97 2.32 -16.21
C ARG A 69 -3.94 3.06 -17.16
N SER A 70 -5.24 2.99 -16.87
CA SER A 70 -6.30 3.64 -17.66
C SER A 70 -6.86 4.87 -16.95
N ALA A 71 -6.73 6.04 -17.57
CA ALA A 71 -7.28 7.29 -17.03
C ALA A 71 -8.80 7.22 -16.87
N GLU A 72 -9.50 6.63 -17.84
CA GLU A 72 -10.95 6.44 -17.79
C GLU A 72 -11.37 5.53 -16.63
N SER A 73 -10.66 4.40 -16.43
CA SER A 73 -10.91 3.47 -15.34
C SER A 73 -10.70 4.13 -13.96
N ILE A 74 -9.67 4.97 -13.84
CA ILE A 74 -9.39 5.71 -12.60
C ILE A 74 -10.51 6.70 -12.28
N GLU A 75 -10.94 7.53 -13.22
CA GLU A 75 -12.01 8.51 -12.99
C GLU A 75 -13.35 7.82 -12.72
N ARG A 76 -13.67 6.73 -13.42
CA ARG A 76 -14.84 5.90 -13.17
C ARG A 76 -14.84 5.34 -11.75
N MET A 77 -13.73 4.78 -11.30
CA MET A 77 -13.59 4.25 -9.94
C MET A 77 -13.84 5.34 -8.89
N ALA A 78 -13.22 6.51 -9.05
CA ALA A 78 -13.37 7.60 -8.10
C ALA A 78 -14.81 8.18 -8.09
N ALA A 79 -15.50 8.19 -9.25
CA ALA A 79 -16.90 8.58 -9.35
C ALA A 79 -17.82 7.57 -8.64
N LEU A 80 -17.65 6.27 -8.89
CA LEU A 80 -18.43 5.21 -8.24
C LEU A 80 -18.21 5.19 -6.73
N ALA A 81 -17.00 5.42 -6.25
CA ALA A 81 -16.71 5.53 -4.81
C ALA A 81 -17.47 6.71 -4.18
N GLN A 82 -17.44 7.86 -4.86
CA GLN A 82 -18.16 9.06 -4.41
C GLN A 82 -19.68 8.85 -4.44
N GLU A 83 -20.22 8.21 -5.45
CA GLU A 83 -21.66 7.89 -5.56
C GLU A 83 -22.11 6.94 -4.44
N ALA A 84 -21.32 5.87 -4.19
CA ALA A 84 -21.68 4.83 -3.24
C ALA A 84 -21.72 5.32 -1.79
N TYR A 85 -20.87 6.29 -1.42
CA TYR A 85 -20.68 6.71 -0.02
C TYR A 85 -20.80 8.22 0.21
N GLY A 86 -20.94 9.04 -0.80
CA GLY A 86 -20.98 10.50 -0.70
C GLY A 86 -19.63 11.14 -0.35
N LYS A 87 -18.60 10.33 -0.09
CA LYS A 87 -17.26 10.80 0.33
C LYS A 87 -16.18 9.76 0.12
N ILE A 88 -14.92 10.21 0.15
CA ILE A 88 -13.72 9.39 0.21
C ILE A 88 -12.82 10.01 1.27
N ASP A 89 -12.50 9.27 2.33
CA ASP A 89 -11.68 9.75 3.45
C ASP A 89 -10.24 9.23 3.39
N ILE A 90 -10.07 7.98 2.94
CA ILE A 90 -8.78 7.27 2.96
C ILE A 90 -8.53 6.65 1.59
N LEU A 91 -7.29 6.70 1.13
CA LEU A 91 -6.80 5.95 -0.03
C LEU A 91 -5.58 5.13 0.38
N VAL A 92 -5.64 3.81 0.22
CA VAL A 92 -4.47 2.92 0.23
C VAL A 92 -4.11 2.58 -1.21
N ASN A 93 -3.06 3.22 -1.70
CA ASN A 93 -2.58 3.11 -3.07
C ASN A 93 -1.62 1.93 -3.18
N ASN A 94 -2.18 0.71 -3.20
CA ASN A 94 -1.44 -0.55 -3.07
C ASN A 94 -1.23 -1.28 -4.40
N ALA A 95 -2.06 -1.06 -5.42
CA ALA A 95 -1.92 -1.73 -6.71
C ALA A 95 -0.48 -1.66 -7.23
N GLY A 96 0.07 -2.81 -7.58
CA GLY A 96 1.45 -2.88 -8.03
C GLY A 96 1.83 -4.26 -8.53
N MET A 97 2.94 -4.30 -9.25
CA MET A 97 3.51 -5.53 -9.80
C MET A 97 5.04 -5.49 -9.75
N ASN A 98 5.63 -6.64 -9.95
CA ASN A 98 7.07 -6.81 -10.10
C ASN A 98 7.37 -7.85 -11.18
N ILE A 99 8.45 -7.61 -11.93
CA ILE A 99 9.08 -8.56 -12.84
C ILE A 99 10.53 -8.68 -12.38
N ARG A 100 10.94 -9.89 -11.99
CA ARG A 100 12.28 -10.16 -11.49
C ARG A 100 13.13 -10.73 -12.61
N LYS A 101 14.13 -9.95 -13.06
CA LYS A 101 15.09 -10.33 -14.10
C LYS A 101 16.46 -9.65 -13.83
N PRO A 102 17.59 -10.22 -14.27
CA PRO A 102 18.84 -9.49 -14.36
C PRO A 102 18.66 -8.17 -15.11
N ALA A 103 19.37 -7.13 -14.70
CA ALA A 103 19.20 -5.79 -15.28
C ALA A 103 19.47 -5.75 -16.80
N LEU A 104 20.38 -6.60 -17.30
CA LEU A 104 20.69 -6.71 -18.72
C LEU A 104 19.56 -7.35 -19.56
N ASP A 105 18.65 -8.09 -18.92
CA ASP A 105 17.55 -8.80 -19.58
C ASP A 105 16.21 -8.06 -19.49
N ILE A 106 16.19 -6.88 -18.84
CA ILE A 106 14.98 -6.05 -18.74
C ILE A 106 14.69 -5.42 -20.09
N THR A 107 13.48 -5.67 -20.59
CA THR A 107 12.97 -5.08 -21.83
C THR A 107 12.29 -3.73 -21.58
N TRP A 108 12.05 -2.96 -22.63
CA TRP A 108 11.24 -1.76 -22.58
C TRP A 108 9.82 -2.03 -22.05
N ASP A 109 9.22 -3.15 -22.45
CA ASP A 109 7.88 -3.53 -22.01
C ASP A 109 7.85 -3.90 -20.51
N ASP A 110 8.86 -4.63 -20.03
CA ASP A 110 9.00 -4.93 -18.59
C ASP A 110 9.10 -3.63 -17.78
N TRP A 111 9.95 -2.70 -18.24
CA TRP A 111 10.14 -1.40 -17.61
C TRP A 111 8.83 -0.61 -17.56
N ASN A 112 8.19 -0.43 -18.72
CA ASN A 112 6.96 0.32 -18.85
C ASN A 112 5.84 -0.30 -18.02
N ALA A 113 5.66 -1.62 -18.07
CA ALA A 113 4.62 -2.32 -17.30
C ALA A 113 4.74 -2.04 -15.79
N ILE A 114 5.98 -2.05 -15.25
CA ILE A 114 6.23 -1.79 -13.83
C ILE A 114 6.02 -0.31 -13.51
N LEU A 115 6.63 0.61 -14.26
CA LEU A 115 6.54 2.05 -13.97
C LEU A 115 5.12 2.57 -14.15
N ASP A 116 4.44 2.14 -15.20
CA ASP A 116 3.06 2.54 -15.50
C ASP A 116 2.09 2.07 -14.41
N THR A 117 2.29 0.86 -13.90
CA THR A 117 1.44 0.33 -12.84
C THR A 117 1.78 0.95 -11.48
N ASN A 118 3.06 0.87 -11.08
CA ASN A 118 3.47 1.15 -9.71
C ASN A 118 3.61 2.65 -9.42
N LEU A 119 4.03 3.46 -10.39
CA LEU A 119 4.33 4.89 -10.19
C LEU A 119 3.32 5.78 -10.88
N ARG A 120 3.18 5.69 -12.23
CA ARG A 120 2.23 6.51 -12.97
C ARG A 120 0.80 6.27 -12.52
N GLY A 121 0.39 5.01 -12.41
CA GLY A 121 -0.95 4.65 -11.96
C GLY A 121 -1.24 5.14 -10.54
N SER A 122 -0.28 4.98 -9.63
CA SER A 122 -0.42 5.48 -8.25
C SER A 122 -0.60 7.00 -8.20
N PHE A 123 0.14 7.74 -9.03
CA PHE A 123 -0.02 9.20 -9.12
C PHE A 123 -1.42 9.59 -9.55
N PHE A 124 -1.92 9.04 -10.67
CA PHE A 124 -3.22 9.44 -11.20
C PHE A 124 -4.39 8.98 -10.33
N VAL A 125 -4.29 7.81 -9.68
CA VAL A 125 -5.28 7.39 -8.67
C VAL A 125 -5.29 8.38 -7.50
N ALA A 126 -4.11 8.73 -6.96
CA ALA A 126 -4.01 9.72 -5.88
C ALA A 126 -4.59 11.07 -6.31
N GLN A 127 -4.31 11.53 -7.52
CA GLN A 127 -4.82 12.81 -8.05
C GLN A 127 -6.36 12.81 -8.17
N ALA A 128 -6.96 11.76 -8.74
CA ALA A 128 -8.41 11.66 -8.91
C ALA A 128 -9.14 11.65 -7.55
N VAL A 129 -8.58 10.94 -6.56
CA VAL A 129 -9.12 10.88 -5.21
C VAL A 129 -8.88 12.19 -4.46
N ALA A 130 -7.68 12.78 -4.56
CA ALA A 130 -7.33 14.01 -3.86
C ALA A 130 -8.21 15.18 -4.25
N ARG A 131 -8.65 15.31 -5.52
CA ARG A 131 -9.62 16.35 -5.93
C ARG A 131 -10.88 16.34 -5.07
N ARG A 132 -11.38 15.15 -4.71
CA ARG A 132 -12.58 14.96 -3.88
C ARG A 132 -12.29 15.21 -2.40
N MET A 133 -11.12 14.79 -1.93
CA MET A 133 -10.66 15.03 -0.55
C MET A 133 -10.43 16.52 -0.30
N ILE A 134 -9.76 17.23 -1.20
CA ILE A 134 -9.48 18.68 -1.12
C ILE A 134 -10.77 19.48 -1.07
N ALA A 135 -11.77 19.16 -1.91
CA ALA A 135 -13.06 19.82 -1.90
C ALA A 135 -13.79 19.72 -0.54
N ARG A 136 -13.42 18.73 0.29
CA ARG A 136 -13.99 18.50 1.64
C ARG A 136 -13.06 18.95 2.77
N GLY A 137 -11.83 19.36 2.48
CA GLY A 137 -10.85 19.74 3.49
C GLY A 137 -10.32 18.56 4.34
N TYR A 138 -10.42 17.31 3.84
CA TYR A 138 -10.00 16.12 4.58
C TYR A 138 -9.56 15.00 3.65
N GLY A 139 -8.43 14.36 3.97
CA GLY A 139 -7.98 13.14 3.28
C GLY A 139 -6.75 12.50 3.92
N ARG A 140 -6.64 11.19 3.77
CA ARG A 140 -5.50 10.37 4.19
C ARG A 140 -5.09 9.49 3.01
N ILE A 141 -3.94 9.77 2.40
CA ILE A 141 -3.40 8.99 1.29
C ILE A 141 -2.18 8.22 1.80
N ILE A 142 -2.23 6.90 1.64
CA ILE A 142 -1.20 5.96 2.04
C ILE A 142 -0.69 5.28 0.77
N ASN A 143 0.43 5.73 0.25
CA ASN A 143 1.10 5.07 -0.86
C ASN A 143 1.88 3.87 -0.35
N ILE A 144 1.77 2.72 -1.02
CA ILE A 144 2.55 1.55 -0.63
C ILE A 144 3.90 1.57 -1.36
N GLY A 145 4.94 1.78 -0.57
CA GLY A 145 6.33 1.67 -1.00
C GLY A 145 6.87 0.25 -0.86
N SER A 146 8.12 0.17 -0.49
CA SER A 146 8.84 -1.08 -0.20
C SER A 146 10.13 -0.72 0.54
N VAL A 147 10.77 -1.69 1.19
CA VAL A 147 12.17 -1.55 1.60
C VAL A 147 13.06 -1.12 0.41
N THR A 148 12.65 -1.46 -0.81
CA THR A 148 13.35 -1.02 -2.02
C THR A 148 13.17 0.47 -2.33
N SER A 149 12.36 1.20 -1.58
CA SER A 149 12.33 2.67 -1.64
C SER A 149 13.60 3.33 -1.08
N VAL A 150 14.41 2.57 -0.33
CA VAL A 150 15.64 3.06 0.32
C VAL A 150 16.86 2.15 0.09
N ALA A 151 16.64 0.93 -0.44
CA ALA A 151 17.70 -0.06 -0.67
C ALA A 151 17.58 -0.68 -2.06
N GLY A 152 18.70 -0.97 -2.69
CA GLY A 152 18.76 -1.69 -3.97
C GLY A 152 18.86 -3.19 -3.77
N TYR A 153 18.19 -3.93 -4.66
CA TYR A 153 18.28 -5.40 -4.70
C TYR A 153 18.49 -5.88 -6.14
N ALA A 154 19.37 -6.84 -6.32
CA ALA A 154 19.64 -7.42 -7.62
C ALA A 154 18.38 -8.04 -8.24
N GLY A 155 18.23 -7.86 -9.55
CA GLY A 155 17.08 -8.37 -10.30
C GLY A 155 15.78 -7.57 -10.14
N LEU A 156 15.81 -6.40 -9.48
CA LEU A 156 14.64 -5.58 -9.18
C LEU A 156 14.75 -4.13 -9.70
N ALA A 157 15.63 -3.84 -10.66
CA ALA A 157 15.94 -2.46 -11.05
C ALA A 157 14.70 -1.59 -11.37
N PRO A 158 13.76 -1.96 -12.25
CA PRO A 158 12.57 -1.14 -12.52
C PRO A 158 11.64 -1.04 -11.30
N TYR A 159 11.49 -2.12 -10.56
CA TYR A 159 10.69 -2.13 -9.34
C TYR A 159 11.26 -1.16 -8.29
N THR A 160 12.57 -1.25 -8.03
CA THR A 160 13.27 -0.36 -7.10
C THR A 160 13.15 1.10 -7.54
N ALA A 161 13.31 1.39 -8.84
CA ALA A 161 13.10 2.72 -9.39
C ALA A 161 11.66 3.22 -9.13
N SER A 162 10.65 2.37 -9.36
CA SER A 162 9.26 2.72 -9.11
C SER A 162 8.99 3.02 -7.63
N ARG A 163 9.57 2.22 -6.70
CA ARG A 163 9.36 2.39 -5.26
C ARG A 163 10.15 3.58 -4.68
N GLY A 164 11.32 3.87 -5.22
CA GLY A 164 12.04 5.12 -4.97
C GLY A 164 11.24 6.33 -5.44
N GLY A 165 10.65 6.24 -6.64
CA GLY A 165 9.74 7.25 -7.18
C GLY A 165 8.51 7.47 -6.30
N ILE A 166 7.88 6.43 -5.78
CA ILE A 166 6.74 6.53 -4.83
C ILE A 166 7.14 7.29 -3.57
N ARG A 167 8.33 7.03 -3.02
CA ARG A 167 8.84 7.80 -1.87
C ARG A 167 8.89 9.28 -2.18
N GLN A 168 9.53 9.65 -3.28
CA GLN A 168 9.69 11.05 -3.67
C GLN A 168 8.37 11.71 -4.04
N LEU A 169 7.51 10.99 -4.77
CA LEU A 169 6.16 11.42 -5.09
C LEU A 169 5.34 11.73 -3.83
N THR A 170 5.43 10.89 -2.80
CA THR A 170 4.75 11.09 -1.52
C THR A 170 5.13 12.42 -0.88
N MET A 171 6.40 12.79 -0.90
CA MET A 171 6.87 14.07 -0.33
C MET A 171 6.32 15.27 -1.11
N SER A 172 6.36 15.22 -2.44
CA SER A 172 5.84 16.29 -3.29
C SER A 172 4.34 16.48 -3.12
N LEU A 173 3.56 15.40 -3.11
CA LEU A 173 2.11 15.47 -2.93
C LEU A 173 1.71 15.92 -1.51
N ALA A 174 2.52 15.60 -0.51
CA ALA A 174 2.32 16.08 0.86
C ALA A 174 2.47 17.60 0.96
N ASP A 175 3.46 18.17 0.26
CA ASP A 175 3.69 19.62 0.19
C ASP A 175 2.55 20.32 -0.57
N ASP A 176 2.15 19.77 -1.73
CA ASP A 176 1.09 20.33 -2.55
C ASP A 176 -0.27 20.37 -1.84
N TRP A 177 -0.63 19.29 -1.11
CA TRP A 177 -1.99 19.05 -0.64
C TRP A 177 -2.17 19.25 0.88
N GLY A 178 -1.09 19.35 1.65
CA GLY A 178 -1.15 19.49 3.11
C GLY A 178 -1.99 20.69 3.57
N LYS A 179 -1.87 21.83 2.89
CA LYS A 179 -2.66 23.05 3.18
C LYS A 179 -4.17 22.88 3.00
N PHE A 180 -4.61 21.82 2.32
CA PHE A 180 -6.01 21.49 2.11
C PHE A 180 -6.51 20.38 3.07
N GLY A 181 -5.76 20.03 4.11
CA GLY A 181 -6.14 19.00 5.08
C GLY A 181 -5.94 17.56 4.61
N VAL A 182 -5.19 17.35 3.51
CA VAL A 182 -4.86 16.02 2.99
C VAL A 182 -3.44 15.65 3.37
N THR A 183 -3.27 14.55 4.11
CA THR A 183 -1.94 13.99 4.37
C THR A 183 -1.60 12.92 3.35
N VAL A 184 -0.33 12.85 2.96
CA VAL A 184 0.19 11.83 2.04
C VAL A 184 1.42 11.20 2.66
N ASN A 185 1.35 9.89 2.96
CA ASN A 185 2.46 9.16 3.56
C ASN A 185 2.74 7.87 2.78
N CYS A 186 3.93 7.34 2.94
CA CYS A 186 4.35 6.09 2.32
C CYS A 186 4.55 5.02 3.40
N LEU A 187 3.78 3.94 3.32
CA LEU A 187 4.00 2.72 4.09
C LEU A 187 4.88 1.78 3.26
N ALA A 188 6.04 1.43 3.76
CA ALA A 188 7.05 0.68 3.03
C ALA A 188 7.34 -0.69 3.68
N PRO A 189 6.66 -1.76 3.21
CA PRO A 189 6.91 -3.10 3.71
C PRO A 189 8.31 -3.61 3.37
N GLY A 190 8.88 -4.39 4.27
CA GLY A 190 10.04 -5.24 4.01
C GLY A 190 9.63 -6.55 3.35
N TRP A 191 10.19 -7.66 3.87
CA TRP A 191 9.92 -9.01 3.40
C TRP A 191 8.76 -9.63 4.18
N PHE A 192 7.61 -9.74 3.51
CA PHE A 192 6.38 -10.30 4.07
C PHE A 192 5.97 -11.55 3.32
N ARG A 193 5.61 -12.59 4.05
CA ARG A 193 5.02 -13.79 3.46
C ARG A 193 3.57 -13.50 3.09
N THR A 194 3.25 -13.60 1.80
CA THR A 194 1.90 -13.45 1.25
C THR A 194 1.57 -14.66 0.37
N GLU A 195 0.32 -14.85 0.01
CA GLU A 195 -0.06 -15.90 -0.94
C GLU A 195 0.69 -15.78 -2.28
N GLN A 196 1.00 -14.57 -2.71
CA GLN A 196 1.68 -14.33 -3.99
C GLN A 196 3.13 -14.84 -4.01
N ASN A 197 3.79 -14.88 -2.87
CA ASN A 197 5.21 -15.24 -2.76
C ASN A 197 5.47 -16.44 -1.85
N LYS A 198 4.42 -17.19 -1.48
CA LYS A 198 4.52 -18.30 -0.53
C LYS A 198 5.55 -19.36 -0.95
N VAL A 199 5.66 -19.64 -2.25
CA VAL A 199 6.62 -20.61 -2.79
C VAL A 199 8.06 -20.24 -2.40
N MET A 200 8.42 -18.96 -2.40
CA MET A 200 9.76 -18.52 -1.93
C MET A 200 9.98 -18.83 -0.44
N TYR A 201 8.92 -18.84 0.35
CA TYR A 201 9.00 -19.13 1.80
C TYR A 201 8.90 -20.62 2.13
N GLU A 202 8.75 -21.49 1.15
CA GLU A 202 8.88 -22.94 1.27
C GLU A 202 10.36 -23.38 1.24
N ASP A 203 11.22 -22.57 0.63
CA ASP A 203 12.68 -22.76 0.64
C ASP A 203 13.24 -22.35 2.02
N LYS A 204 13.64 -23.36 2.81
CA LYS A 204 14.15 -23.16 4.18
C LYS A 204 15.50 -22.41 4.17
N GLU A 205 16.39 -22.71 3.24
CA GLU A 205 17.71 -22.07 3.16
C GLU A 205 17.54 -20.58 2.84
N TRP A 206 16.63 -20.25 1.93
CA TRP A 206 16.32 -18.87 1.61
C TRP A 206 15.67 -18.12 2.79
N VAL A 207 14.76 -18.75 3.53
CA VAL A 207 14.13 -18.16 4.73
C VAL A 207 15.15 -17.94 5.84
N GLU A 208 16.07 -18.88 6.06
CA GLU A 208 17.15 -18.74 7.03
C GLU A 208 18.11 -17.60 6.65
N TYR A 209 18.54 -17.57 5.40
CA TYR A 209 19.36 -16.49 4.84
C TYR A 209 18.71 -15.12 5.02
N LEU A 210 17.41 -15.01 4.72
CA LEU A 210 16.66 -13.77 4.89
C LEU A 210 16.54 -13.39 6.37
N SER A 211 16.18 -14.35 7.22
CA SER A 211 16.01 -14.16 8.67
C SER A 211 17.32 -13.72 9.33
N ASP A 212 18.45 -14.21 8.86
CA ASP A 212 19.76 -13.75 9.38
C ASP A 212 20.02 -12.27 9.10
N ARG A 213 19.52 -11.75 7.99
CA ARG A 213 19.66 -10.34 7.58
C ARG A 213 18.67 -9.40 8.24
N ILE A 214 17.55 -9.91 8.71
CA ILE A 214 16.54 -9.12 9.40
C ILE A 214 16.89 -9.06 10.90
N PRO A 215 17.06 -7.87 11.50
CA PRO A 215 17.33 -7.74 12.94
C PRO A 215 16.34 -8.48 13.82
N MET A 216 15.04 -8.47 13.49
CA MET A 216 14.00 -9.22 14.20
C MET A 216 14.02 -10.73 13.94
N LYS A 217 14.99 -11.24 13.14
CA LYS A 217 15.24 -12.67 12.89
C LYS A 217 14.05 -13.45 12.31
N ARG A 218 13.15 -12.75 11.66
CA ARG A 218 12.02 -13.34 10.92
C ARG A 218 11.52 -12.44 9.81
N PRO A 219 10.96 -12.99 8.75
CA PRO A 219 10.11 -12.23 7.83
C PRO A 219 8.88 -11.67 8.54
N GLY A 220 8.32 -10.59 8.01
CA GLY A 220 7.06 -10.04 8.47
C GLY A 220 5.87 -10.95 8.17
N LYS A 221 4.92 -10.98 9.07
CA LYS A 221 3.56 -11.49 8.81
C LYS A 221 2.69 -10.32 8.35
N PRO A 222 1.70 -10.54 7.47
CA PRO A 222 0.87 -9.45 6.99
C PRO A 222 0.21 -8.60 8.08
N ASP A 223 -0.18 -9.22 9.20
CA ASP A 223 -0.77 -8.56 10.36
C ASP A 223 0.22 -7.66 11.14
N ASP A 224 1.51 -7.81 10.95
CA ASP A 224 2.51 -6.86 11.48
C ASP A 224 2.35 -5.42 10.91
N MET A 225 1.55 -5.23 9.84
CA MET A 225 1.28 -3.93 9.22
C MET A 225 -0.06 -3.32 9.62
N ASP A 226 -0.95 -4.07 10.27
CA ASP A 226 -2.32 -3.64 10.58
C ASP A 226 -2.33 -2.34 11.39
N SER A 227 -1.52 -2.27 12.45
CA SER A 227 -1.43 -1.07 13.28
C SER A 227 -0.93 0.14 12.51
N THR A 228 0.01 -0.05 11.59
CA THR A 228 0.63 1.06 10.83
C THR A 228 -0.32 1.64 9.80
N VAL A 229 -1.07 0.80 9.06
CA VAL A 229 -2.03 1.31 8.08
C VAL A 229 -3.18 2.04 8.77
N VAL A 230 -3.67 1.52 9.89
CA VAL A 230 -4.72 2.17 10.69
C VAL A 230 -4.21 3.48 11.29
N PHE A 231 -2.98 3.51 11.85
CA PHE A 231 -2.35 4.72 12.36
C PHE A 231 -2.28 5.83 11.29
N LEU A 232 -1.78 5.52 10.09
CA LEU A 232 -1.68 6.50 9.02
C LEU A 232 -3.06 6.96 8.47
N ALA A 233 -4.09 6.14 8.62
CA ALA A 233 -5.46 6.43 8.23
C ALA A 233 -6.24 7.25 9.27
N ALA A 234 -5.83 7.21 10.54
CA ALA A 234 -6.55 7.78 11.65
C ALA A 234 -6.42 9.31 11.74
N GLU A 235 -7.37 9.94 12.45
CA GLU A 235 -7.33 11.38 12.75
C GLU A 235 -6.13 11.75 13.64
N SER A 236 -5.70 10.84 14.51
CA SER A 236 -4.55 11.03 15.40
C SER A 236 -3.23 11.28 14.67
N SER A 237 -3.11 10.87 13.41
CA SER A 237 -1.94 11.11 12.56
C SER A 237 -2.00 12.39 11.71
N ARG A 238 -2.98 13.28 11.94
CA ARG A 238 -3.26 14.47 11.10
C ARG A 238 -2.09 15.42 10.88
N TYR A 239 -1.07 15.38 11.72
CA TYR A 239 0.13 16.21 11.59
C TYR A 239 1.35 15.45 11.03
N ILE A 240 1.12 14.23 10.53
CA ILE A 240 2.14 13.38 9.89
C ILE A 240 1.85 13.35 8.39
N THR A 241 2.76 13.95 7.60
CA THR A 241 2.66 13.96 6.13
C THR A 241 4.05 13.96 5.50
N GLY A 242 4.18 13.44 4.28
CA GLY A 242 5.45 13.34 3.55
C GLY A 242 6.38 12.25 4.07
N GLN A 243 5.96 11.39 5.00
CA GLN A 243 6.83 10.45 5.67
C GLN A 243 6.89 9.11 4.94
N LEU A 244 8.07 8.50 4.96
CA LEU A 244 8.27 7.08 4.64
C LEU A 244 8.36 6.30 5.94
N LEU A 245 7.41 5.40 6.17
CA LEU A 245 7.40 4.53 7.35
C LEU A 245 7.73 3.10 6.92
N LEU A 246 8.91 2.65 7.27
CA LEU A 246 9.39 1.29 7.00
C LEU A 246 8.83 0.33 8.06
N VAL A 247 8.21 -0.75 7.59
CA VAL A 247 7.77 -1.89 8.41
C VAL A 247 8.50 -3.12 7.86
N ASP A 248 9.71 -3.34 8.31
CA ASP A 248 10.65 -4.23 7.64
C ASP A 248 11.51 -5.09 8.58
N GLY A 249 11.18 -5.10 9.87
CA GLY A 249 11.94 -5.82 10.89
C GLY A 249 13.37 -5.29 11.09
N GLY A 250 13.66 -4.08 10.57
CA GLY A 250 14.94 -3.40 10.68
C GLY A 250 15.94 -3.73 9.56
N ILE A 251 15.55 -4.46 8.52
CA ILE A 251 16.49 -4.84 7.45
C ILE A 251 17.08 -3.63 6.72
N SER A 252 16.35 -2.51 6.64
CA SER A 252 16.83 -1.28 6.01
C SER A 252 17.83 -0.50 6.84
N THR A 253 18.00 -0.82 8.12
CA THR A 253 18.95 -0.12 9.00
C THR A 253 20.40 -0.49 8.72
N GLY A 254 20.65 -1.27 7.65
CA GLY A 254 21.99 -1.77 7.32
C GLY A 254 22.43 -2.87 8.27
N ALA A 255 21.47 -3.69 8.75
CA ALA A 255 21.67 -4.74 9.74
C ALA A 255 23.07 -5.33 9.69
N VAL A 256 23.90 -4.86 10.56
CA VAL A 256 25.28 -5.26 10.67
C VAL A 256 25.27 -6.68 11.20
N ARG A 257 26.04 -7.55 10.56
CA ARG A 257 26.35 -8.85 11.13
C ARG A 257 26.84 -8.65 12.56
N ALA A 258 26.37 -9.47 13.47
CA ALA A 258 26.89 -9.46 14.82
C ALA A 258 28.41 -9.42 14.76
N LEU A 259 29.02 -8.48 15.49
CA LEU A 259 30.47 -8.45 15.59
C LEU A 259 30.94 -9.80 16.14
N PRO A 260 32.03 -10.36 15.62
CA PRO A 260 32.60 -11.57 16.21
C PRO A 260 32.78 -11.35 17.72
N ARG A 261 32.25 -12.26 18.51
CA ARG A 261 32.58 -12.25 19.96
C ARG A 261 34.08 -12.49 20.07
N LYS A 262 34.78 -11.58 20.69
CA LYS A 262 36.18 -11.77 21.07
C LYS A 262 36.28 -12.87 22.09
#